data_66ac0b5abf8de1a9e5dfd298e7ac6794
#
_entry.id   66ac0b5abf8de1a9e5dfd298e7ac6794
#
_cell.length_a   1.000
_cell.length_b   1.000
_cell.length_c   1.000
_cell.angle_alpha   90.00
_cell.angle_beta   90.00
_cell.angle_gamma   90.00
#
_symmetry.space_group_name_H-M   'P 1'
#
loop_
_entity.id
_entity.type
_entity.pdbx_description
1 polymer ?
#
loop_
_entity_poly.entity_id
_entity_poly.type
_entity_poly.pdbx_seq_one_letter_code
_entity_poly.pdbx_strand_id
1 'polypeptide(L)'
;MSSTVLRRAVTSTLVVLSLLLALLVPATPAAAAAGKIIGKVGDSITLVPIQNVDVYLGIPGFFVWAHTAADGSFSIDLDAVSAQDHSQWEIYFVKPGYITTKTNKFTSNGGYTFGQDPSPTGVPAVFPLVKQLVGPRSSCSDAGTGNPNPPALTSTVYLPNITRRLGGPDGFYTPFIIQNTGTANTELEVSFYKFTDGSCVERYLVFGMGPGTSHANNPNDTVLNPTLPDDAQFSVVVKSYGSKIVGVVNEHQGVGVRAEALSYDGFTTGANTVYLPNITRKFFGLFDTPFIIQNLGDSTASVTASFKSFDGTGPTIVIPRAIDPGKAKPIDPDSDDIALGAPGLTDNKQYAVTVASNQPIAVVVNTQADKANNPSPVASATDGITSGAATIYGAYAAKNAQGVGRRSSIIVQNLGAAVATPKITFTPLTGSTGTANTYTFPSIAPNASKAFDPRFSFSTQGTTNTPCSTGGADCLADGEYTIKIDAAGGNIAAQVNIETASTAMGYSATATPATKFFLPNLTKSLCFCPTPTQTTGWSTPILLQSVTATTVTISWYNFLGGSLAFTHTVTLAAGTGMRVDPWSFTQLAADKQYSVVVDGGTGTVTAIVSEFATGGDNAMMYEGFAAVP
;
A
#
# COMPACT_ATOMS: atom_id res chain seq x y z
N MET A 1 55.08 -78.68 29.19
CA MET A 1 54.33 -77.42 29.51
C MET A 1 52.97 -77.85 30.01
N SER A 2 52.66 -77.42 31.21
CA SER A 2 51.52 -77.92 31.99
C SER A 2 50.17 -77.41 31.41
N SER A 3 49.21 -78.33 31.36
CA SER A 3 47.83 -78.10 30.86
C SER A 3 47.13 -76.93 31.55
N THR A 4 47.63 -76.49 32.69
CA THR A 4 47.11 -75.39 33.49
C THR A 4 47.42 -73.99 32.89
N VAL A 5 48.55 -73.85 32.19
CA VAL A 5 48.92 -72.56 31.55
C VAL A 5 48.06 -72.32 30.30
N LEU A 6 47.73 -73.37 29.55
CA LEU A 6 46.93 -73.31 28.36
C LEU A 6 45.44 -72.91 28.68
N ARG A 7 44.93 -73.47 29.80
CA ARG A 7 43.55 -73.10 30.23
C ARG A 7 43.42 -71.65 30.70
N ARG A 8 44.45 -71.08 31.38
CA ARG A 8 44.43 -69.65 31.80
C ARG A 8 44.56 -68.69 30.60
N ALA A 9 45.39 -69.08 29.61
CA ALA A 9 45.51 -68.25 28.40
C ALA A 9 44.23 -68.24 27.58
N VAL A 10 43.53 -69.38 27.42
CA VAL A 10 42.29 -69.50 26.69
C VAL A 10 41.16 -68.74 27.41
N THR A 11 41.10 -68.83 28.76
CA THR A 11 40.05 -68.10 29.51
C THR A 11 40.26 -66.58 29.51
N SER A 12 41.51 -66.10 29.58
CA SER A 12 41.80 -64.67 29.47
C SER A 12 41.55 -64.15 28.09
N THR A 13 41.82 -64.86 27.03
CA THR A 13 41.57 -64.46 25.66
C THR A 13 40.05 -64.43 25.35
N LEU A 14 39.29 -65.38 25.90
CA LEU A 14 37.83 -65.40 25.74
C LEU A 14 37.14 -64.22 26.50
N VAL A 15 37.63 -63.86 27.68
CA VAL A 15 37.09 -62.70 28.44
C VAL A 15 37.44 -61.41 27.74
N VAL A 16 38.65 -61.24 27.20
CA VAL A 16 39.04 -60.07 26.45
C VAL A 16 38.27 -60.00 25.11
N LEU A 17 38.03 -61.10 24.43
CA LEU A 17 37.27 -61.16 23.20
C LEU A 17 35.78 -60.88 23.45
N SER A 18 35.19 -61.34 24.54
CA SER A 18 33.83 -61.03 24.94
C SER A 18 33.67 -59.58 25.39
N LEU A 19 34.67 -58.96 26.04
CA LEU A 19 34.66 -57.51 26.31
C LEU A 19 34.86 -56.69 25.03
N LEU A 20 35.71 -57.15 24.10
CA LEU A 20 35.85 -56.47 22.80
C LEU A 20 34.61 -56.63 21.91
N LEU A 21 33.91 -57.79 21.94
CA LEU A 21 32.63 -57.92 21.25
C LEU A 21 31.50 -57.12 21.89
N ALA A 22 31.54 -56.92 23.22
CA ALA A 22 30.57 -56.02 23.89
C ALA A 22 30.83 -54.53 23.59
N LEU A 23 32.07 -54.19 23.20
CA LEU A 23 32.42 -52.82 22.72
C LEU A 23 32.15 -52.63 21.21
N LEU A 24 31.89 -53.74 20.48
CA LEU A 24 31.53 -53.71 19.05
C LEU A 24 30.03 -53.90 18.78
N VAL A 25 29.19 -53.98 19.81
CA VAL A 25 27.76 -53.76 19.64
C VAL A 25 27.65 -52.32 19.21
N PRO A 26 27.22 -52.03 17.97
CA PRO A 26 26.92 -50.63 17.63
C PRO A 26 25.94 -50.19 18.69
N ALA A 27 26.31 -49.11 19.44
CA ALA A 27 25.36 -48.45 20.29
C ALA A 27 24.16 -48.18 19.36
N THR A 28 23.06 -48.86 19.63
CA THR A 28 21.80 -48.43 19.02
C THR A 28 21.78 -46.93 19.25
N PRO A 29 21.71 -46.13 18.18
CA PRO A 29 21.61 -44.70 18.40
C PRO A 29 20.52 -44.57 19.44
N ALA A 30 20.87 -43.98 20.60
CA ALA A 30 19.86 -43.65 21.60
C ALA A 30 18.79 -42.94 20.79
N ALA A 31 17.59 -43.54 20.76
CA ALA A 31 16.46 -42.89 20.07
C ALA A 31 16.49 -41.45 20.58
N ALA A 32 16.74 -40.53 19.67
CA ALA A 32 16.81 -39.14 20.02
C ALA A 32 15.55 -38.88 20.82
N ALA A 33 15.71 -38.44 22.07
CA ALA A 33 14.57 -38.23 22.95
C ALA A 33 13.54 -37.42 22.19
N ALA A 34 12.32 -37.93 22.09
CA ALA A 34 11.20 -37.34 21.39
C ALA A 34 11.19 -35.83 21.59
N GLY A 35 11.48 -35.08 20.54
CA GLY A 35 11.52 -33.61 20.62
C GLY A 35 10.11 -33.07 20.60
N LYS A 36 9.86 -32.11 21.47
CA LYS A 36 8.57 -31.38 21.51
C LYS A 36 8.81 -29.90 21.32
N ILE A 37 7.97 -29.27 20.52
CA ILE A 37 7.81 -27.81 20.53
C ILE A 37 6.78 -27.48 21.60
N ILE A 38 7.15 -26.68 22.58
CA ILE A 38 6.26 -26.25 23.66
C ILE A 38 6.20 -24.74 23.72
N GLY A 39 5.05 -24.21 24.09
CA GLY A 39 4.86 -22.78 24.23
C GLY A 39 3.55 -22.43 24.92
N LYS A 40 3.33 -21.14 25.09
CA LYS A 40 2.07 -20.57 25.57
C LYS A 40 1.62 -19.48 24.62
N VAL A 41 0.31 -19.35 24.47
CA VAL A 41 -0.30 -18.26 23.69
C VAL A 41 -1.10 -17.38 24.65
N GLY A 42 -0.86 -16.09 24.62
CA GLY A 42 -1.53 -15.11 25.43
C GLY A 42 -1.98 -13.90 24.60
N ASP A 43 -2.97 -13.18 25.10
CA ASP A 43 -3.38 -11.91 24.53
C ASP A 43 -2.24 -10.89 24.65
N SER A 44 -1.96 -10.16 23.57
CA SER A 44 -0.80 -9.26 23.49
C SER A 44 -0.88 -8.05 24.42
N ILE A 45 -2.08 -7.71 24.88
CA ILE A 45 -2.33 -6.54 25.74
C ILE A 45 -2.53 -6.97 27.19
N THR A 46 -3.41 -7.95 27.42
CA THR A 46 -3.82 -8.35 28.76
C THR A 46 -2.97 -9.46 29.35
N LEU A 47 -2.13 -10.12 28.51
CA LEU A 47 -1.33 -11.31 28.82
C LEU A 47 -2.16 -12.50 29.32
N VAL A 48 -3.50 -12.43 29.22
CA VAL A 48 -4.39 -13.52 29.58
C VAL A 48 -4.18 -14.70 28.64
N PRO A 49 -4.02 -15.93 29.13
CA PRO A 49 -3.90 -17.12 28.30
C PRO A 49 -5.08 -17.29 27.34
N ILE A 50 -4.80 -17.70 26.09
CA ILE A 50 -5.82 -17.93 25.06
C ILE A 50 -5.96 -19.43 24.83
N GLN A 51 -7.15 -19.97 25.10
CA GLN A 51 -7.50 -21.35 24.86
C GLN A 51 -7.97 -21.59 23.40
N ASN A 52 -7.80 -22.81 22.92
CA ASN A 52 -8.28 -23.25 21.59
C ASN A 52 -7.73 -22.40 20.43
N VAL A 53 -6.46 -22.04 20.49
CA VAL A 53 -5.72 -21.49 19.35
C VAL A 53 -5.23 -22.66 18.50
N ASP A 54 -5.50 -22.65 17.21
CA ASP A 54 -4.99 -23.63 16.27
C ASP A 54 -3.51 -23.35 16.00
N VAL A 55 -2.66 -24.34 16.19
CA VAL A 55 -1.21 -24.24 15.99
C VAL A 55 -0.82 -25.08 14.78
N TYR A 56 -0.28 -24.42 13.75
CA TYR A 56 0.16 -25.03 12.50
C TYR A 56 1.68 -25.01 12.40
N LEU A 57 2.25 -26.05 11.78
CA LEU A 57 3.62 -26.02 11.28
C LEU A 57 3.57 -25.85 9.75
N GLY A 58 4.27 -24.85 9.21
CA GLY A 58 4.27 -24.57 7.79
C GLY A 58 3.06 -23.73 7.36
N ILE A 59 2.24 -24.22 6.44
CA ILE A 59 1.14 -23.46 5.84
C ILE A 59 -0.11 -23.51 6.73
N PRO A 60 -0.68 -22.37 7.16
CA PRO A 60 -1.94 -22.34 7.91
C PRO A 60 -3.10 -22.96 7.13
N GLY A 61 -3.96 -23.69 7.83
CA GLY A 61 -5.17 -24.30 7.24
C GLY A 61 -4.96 -25.67 6.61
N PHE A 62 -3.72 -26.19 6.58
CA PHE A 62 -3.45 -27.53 6.00
C PHE A 62 -3.58 -28.65 7.04
N PHE A 63 -2.95 -28.52 8.20
CA PHE A 63 -3.05 -29.49 9.29
C PHE A 63 -2.81 -28.83 10.64
N VAL A 64 -3.76 -28.97 11.58
CA VAL A 64 -3.61 -28.44 12.95
C VAL A 64 -2.82 -29.45 13.78
N TRP A 65 -1.65 -29.06 14.24
CA TRP A 65 -0.74 -29.91 15.04
C TRP A 65 -1.06 -29.89 16.53
N ALA A 66 -1.60 -28.78 17.02
CA ALA A 66 -2.00 -28.64 18.41
C ALA A 66 -3.09 -27.58 18.59
N HIS A 67 -3.82 -27.69 19.69
CA HIS A 67 -4.69 -26.62 20.21
C HIS A 67 -4.16 -26.17 21.56
N THR A 68 -4.26 -24.87 21.86
CA THR A 68 -3.87 -24.38 23.18
C THR A 68 -4.88 -24.80 24.26
N ALA A 69 -4.36 -25.22 25.42
CA ALA A 69 -5.15 -25.55 26.61
C ALA A 69 -5.71 -24.28 27.29
N ALA A 70 -6.47 -24.44 28.38
CA ALA A 70 -7.07 -23.34 29.12
C ALA A 70 -6.05 -22.33 29.67
N ASP A 71 -4.83 -22.79 29.99
CA ASP A 71 -3.71 -21.96 30.45
C ASP A 71 -2.86 -21.40 29.28
N GLY A 72 -3.37 -21.50 28.03
CA GLY A 72 -2.72 -21.08 26.80
C GLY A 72 -1.59 -21.99 26.34
N SER A 73 -1.24 -23.05 27.08
CA SER A 73 -0.14 -23.93 26.73
C SER A 73 -0.46 -24.83 25.53
N PHE A 74 0.55 -25.14 24.72
CA PHE A 74 0.50 -26.13 23.65
C PHE A 74 1.78 -26.96 23.60
N SER A 75 1.67 -28.16 23.00
CA SER A 75 2.80 -29.05 22.73
C SER A 75 2.60 -29.73 21.39
N ILE A 76 3.62 -29.69 20.54
CA ILE A 76 3.68 -30.44 19.27
C ILE A 76 4.73 -31.51 19.43
N ASP A 77 4.36 -32.77 19.18
CA ASP A 77 5.27 -33.90 19.18
C ASP A 77 5.98 -34.02 17.83
N LEU A 78 7.29 -33.80 17.82
CA LEU A 78 8.08 -33.80 16.60
C LEU A 78 8.37 -35.23 16.08
N ASP A 79 8.15 -36.27 16.88
CA ASP A 79 8.26 -37.65 16.39
C ASP A 79 7.15 -38.01 15.40
N ALA A 80 6.03 -37.29 15.44
CA ALA A 80 4.94 -37.41 14.48
C ALA A 80 5.25 -36.74 13.13
N VAL A 81 6.27 -35.89 13.09
CA VAL A 81 6.70 -35.12 11.91
C VAL A 81 7.89 -35.87 11.32
N SER A 82 7.72 -36.56 10.17
CA SER A 82 8.79 -37.32 9.52
C SER A 82 10.09 -36.51 9.37
N ALA A 83 11.24 -37.18 9.37
CA ALA A 83 12.61 -36.66 9.43
C ALA A 83 13.03 -35.76 8.22
N GLN A 84 12.27 -34.74 7.87
CA GLN A 84 12.66 -33.73 6.90
C GLN A 84 13.35 -32.55 7.59
N ASP A 85 14.22 -31.85 6.86
CA ASP A 85 14.86 -30.63 7.33
C ASP A 85 13.81 -29.55 7.59
N HIS A 86 13.53 -29.28 8.86
CA HIS A 86 12.53 -28.32 9.31
C HIS A 86 13.14 -26.96 9.65
N SER A 87 14.38 -26.71 9.28
CA SER A 87 15.11 -25.45 9.57
C SER A 87 14.44 -24.20 9.00
N GLN A 88 13.54 -24.39 8.04
CA GLN A 88 12.76 -23.32 7.38
C GLN A 88 11.30 -23.23 7.86
N TRP A 89 10.87 -24.05 8.80
CA TRP A 89 9.47 -24.07 9.21
C TRP A 89 9.13 -22.90 10.13
N GLU A 90 7.96 -22.34 9.89
CA GLU A 90 7.33 -21.34 10.75
C GLU A 90 6.16 -21.99 11.50
N ILE A 91 5.94 -21.54 12.73
CA ILE A 91 4.75 -21.90 13.51
C ILE A 91 3.74 -20.78 13.32
N TYR A 92 2.51 -21.13 12.96
CA TYR A 92 1.41 -20.21 12.83
C TYR A 92 0.40 -20.45 13.96
N PHE A 93 -0.09 -19.38 14.53
CA PHE A 93 -1.13 -19.35 15.53
C PHE A 93 -2.37 -18.71 14.93
N VAL A 94 -3.44 -19.48 14.82
CA VAL A 94 -4.70 -19.04 14.20
C VAL A 94 -5.83 -19.18 15.22
N LYS A 95 -6.55 -18.10 15.46
CA LYS A 95 -7.72 -18.08 16.33
C LYS A 95 -8.72 -17.09 15.76
N PRO A 96 -9.99 -17.48 15.55
CA PRO A 96 -11.05 -16.53 15.22
C PRO A 96 -11.05 -15.33 16.18
N GLY A 97 -11.02 -14.10 15.66
CA GLY A 97 -10.93 -12.88 16.45
C GLY A 97 -9.51 -12.45 16.85
N TYR A 98 -8.48 -13.10 16.31
CA TYR A 98 -7.07 -12.72 16.49
C TYR A 98 -6.35 -12.69 15.15
N ILE A 99 -5.32 -11.82 15.03
CA ILE A 99 -4.45 -11.79 13.85
C ILE A 99 -3.63 -13.07 13.83
N THR A 100 -3.62 -13.78 12.70
CA THR A 100 -2.72 -14.91 12.49
C THR A 100 -1.29 -14.47 12.71
N THR A 101 -0.66 -14.99 13.74
CA THR A 101 0.73 -14.68 14.09
C THR A 101 1.62 -15.84 13.70
N LYS A 102 2.81 -15.54 13.18
CA LYS A 102 3.81 -16.56 12.84
C LYS A 102 5.13 -16.28 13.55
N THR A 103 5.88 -17.34 13.84
CA THR A 103 7.23 -17.27 14.36
C THR A 103 8.07 -18.45 13.89
N ASN A 104 9.35 -18.22 13.67
CA ASN A 104 10.35 -19.26 13.52
C ASN A 104 11.17 -19.46 14.81
N LYS A 105 10.83 -18.73 15.88
CA LYS A 105 11.48 -18.82 17.19
C LYS A 105 10.54 -19.51 18.16
N PHE A 106 10.96 -20.63 18.71
CA PHE A 106 10.17 -21.39 19.67
C PHE A 106 11.09 -22.19 20.62
N THR A 107 10.55 -22.57 21.75
CA THR A 107 11.23 -23.42 22.72
C THR A 107 11.05 -24.88 22.30
N SER A 108 12.17 -25.60 22.03
CA SER A 108 12.14 -27.03 21.77
C SER A 108 12.79 -27.79 22.93
N ASN A 109 12.23 -28.97 23.21
CA ASN A 109 12.80 -29.94 24.15
C ASN A 109 13.35 -31.11 23.33
N GLY A 110 14.69 -31.25 23.28
CA GLY A 110 15.39 -32.33 22.55
C GLY A 110 15.91 -31.92 21.18
N GLY A 111 17.18 -31.93 20.96
CA GLY A 111 18.08 -32.03 19.82
C GLY A 111 17.82 -31.31 18.49
N TYR A 112 16.75 -30.58 18.30
CA TYR A 112 16.43 -29.89 17.07
C TYR A 112 16.96 -28.44 17.07
N THR A 113 17.70 -28.08 16.03
CA THR A 113 18.22 -26.72 15.80
C THR A 113 17.25 -25.90 14.96
N PHE A 114 16.14 -25.49 15.55
CA PHE A 114 15.30 -24.44 14.98
C PHE A 114 15.73 -23.07 15.54
N GLY A 115 15.27 -21.97 14.93
CA GLY A 115 15.45 -20.64 15.47
C GLY A 115 14.91 -20.57 16.90
N GLN A 116 15.77 -20.81 17.87
CA GLN A 116 15.38 -20.87 19.29
C GLN A 116 15.13 -19.47 19.84
N ASP A 117 14.08 -19.36 20.65
CA ASP A 117 13.92 -18.23 21.54
C ASP A 117 15.10 -18.21 22.53
N PRO A 118 15.76 -17.06 22.76
CA PRO A 118 16.83 -16.92 23.76
C PRO A 118 16.35 -17.07 25.22
N SER A 119 15.08 -17.39 25.45
CA SER A 119 14.55 -17.66 26.78
C SER A 119 15.28 -18.82 27.48
N PRO A 120 15.47 -18.76 28.80
CA PRO A 120 16.17 -19.83 29.52
C PRO A 120 15.52 -21.18 29.29
N THR A 121 16.35 -22.22 29.09
CA THR A 121 15.89 -23.59 28.89
C THR A 121 14.89 -24.01 29.97
N GLY A 122 13.68 -24.40 29.54
CA GLY A 122 12.62 -24.92 30.40
C GLY A 122 11.44 -23.95 30.69
N VAL A 123 11.53 -22.69 30.28
CA VAL A 123 10.40 -21.76 30.35
C VAL A 123 9.74 -21.71 28.97
N PRO A 124 8.46 -22.10 28.82
CA PRO A 124 7.78 -22.01 27.54
C PRO A 124 7.74 -20.57 27.02
N ALA A 125 8.15 -20.36 25.76
CA ALA A 125 7.99 -19.08 25.10
C ALA A 125 6.51 -18.67 25.12
N VAL A 126 6.23 -17.41 25.46
CA VAL A 126 4.88 -16.84 25.38
C VAL A 126 4.76 -16.12 24.05
N PHE A 127 3.84 -16.60 23.20
CA PHE A 127 3.54 -16.00 21.92
C PHE A 127 2.35 -15.04 22.07
N PRO A 128 2.55 -13.73 21.92
CA PRO A 128 1.47 -12.76 22.00
C PRO A 128 0.62 -12.85 20.72
N LEU A 129 -0.66 -13.20 20.85
CA LEU A 129 -1.62 -12.98 19.79
C LEU A 129 -2.22 -11.60 19.93
N VAL A 130 -2.07 -10.81 18.90
CA VAL A 130 -2.80 -9.56 18.75
C VAL A 130 -4.25 -9.93 18.46
N LYS A 131 -5.14 -9.57 19.39
CA LYS A 131 -6.57 -9.78 19.20
C LYS A 131 -6.99 -8.99 17.97
N GLN A 132 -7.34 -9.72 16.91
CA GLN A 132 -8.05 -9.14 15.79
C GLN A 132 -9.49 -8.98 16.24
N LEU A 133 -9.78 -7.82 16.77
CA LEU A 133 -11.10 -7.49 17.29
C LEU A 133 -12.04 -7.18 16.12
N VAL A 134 -12.16 -8.10 15.18
CA VAL A 134 -13.16 -8.02 14.14
C VAL A 134 -14.42 -8.66 14.72
N GLY A 135 -15.41 -7.84 14.98
CA GLY A 135 -16.73 -8.27 15.40
C GLY A 135 -17.42 -9.17 14.36
N PRO A 136 -18.52 -9.81 14.73
CA PRO A 136 -19.25 -10.65 13.80
C PRO A 136 -19.62 -9.84 12.55
N ARG A 137 -19.43 -10.46 11.40
CA ARG A 137 -19.78 -9.89 10.10
C ARG A 137 -21.28 -10.06 9.92
N SER A 138 -21.97 -8.97 9.63
CA SER A 138 -23.41 -8.98 9.38
C SER A 138 -23.69 -8.36 8.01
N SER A 139 -24.81 -8.76 7.40
CA SER A 139 -25.45 -7.91 6.42
C SER A 139 -25.77 -6.57 7.11
N CYS A 140 -25.52 -5.44 6.46
CA CYS A 140 -25.59 -4.10 7.07
C CYS A 140 -26.95 -3.70 7.69
N SER A 141 -27.93 -4.60 7.73
CA SER A 141 -29.22 -4.43 8.39
C SER A 141 -29.14 -4.48 9.91
N ASP A 142 -28.10 -5.08 10.48
CA ASP A 142 -27.95 -5.20 11.92
C ASP A 142 -27.22 -3.96 12.46
N ALA A 143 -27.98 -2.96 12.87
CA ALA A 143 -27.50 -1.74 13.53
C ALA A 143 -26.98 -2.00 14.97
N GLY A 144 -26.51 -3.20 15.27
CA GLY A 144 -25.89 -3.56 16.54
C GLY A 144 -24.40 -3.33 16.51
N THR A 145 -23.93 -2.17 16.98
CA THR A 145 -22.57 -2.08 17.50
C THR A 145 -22.47 -3.08 18.66
N GLY A 146 -21.53 -4.04 18.59
CA GLY A 146 -21.30 -4.96 19.73
C GLY A 146 -20.79 -4.25 21.00
N ASN A 147 -20.66 -2.94 20.95
CA ASN A 147 -20.37 -2.06 22.07
C ASN A 147 -21.67 -1.33 22.48
N PRO A 148 -22.21 -1.58 23.68
CA PRO A 148 -23.42 -0.90 24.15
C PRO A 148 -23.25 0.62 24.36
N ASN A 149 -21.99 1.13 24.38
CA ASN A 149 -21.66 2.55 24.44
C ASN A 149 -20.47 2.84 23.50
N PRO A 150 -20.67 2.91 22.17
CA PRO A 150 -19.58 3.25 21.27
C PRO A 150 -19.10 4.68 21.57
N PRO A 151 -17.79 4.95 21.52
CA PRO A 151 -17.28 6.30 21.51
C PRO A 151 -17.95 7.13 20.40
N ALA A 152 -17.88 8.46 20.49
CA ALA A 152 -18.45 9.32 19.44
C ALA A 152 -17.73 9.08 18.10
N LEU A 153 -18.49 9.15 16.99
CA LEU A 153 -17.93 9.17 15.64
C LEU A 153 -16.95 10.33 15.51
N THR A 154 -15.70 10.01 15.20
CA THR A 154 -14.61 11.00 15.15
C THR A 154 -14.16 11.31 13.74
N SER A 155 -14.11 10.31 12.86
CA SER A 155 -13.80 10.51 11.44
C SER A 155 -14.35 9.38 10.58
N THR A 156 -14.46 9.65 9.29
CA THR A 156 -14.86 8.67 8.27
C THR A 156 -13.83 8.71 7.14
N VAL A 157 -13.48 7.53 6.62
CA VAL A 157 -12.69 7.38 5.40
C VAL A 157 -13.55 6.68 4.36
N TYR A 158 -13.55 7.23 3.15
CA TYR A 158 -14.26 6.70 1.99
C TYR A 158 -13.27 6.15 0.99
N LEU A 159 -13.54 4.95 0.48
CA LEU A 159 -12.71 4.24 -0.49
C LEU A 159 -13.58 3.94 -1.72
N PRO A 160 -13.48 4.76 -2.78
CA PRO A 160 -14.41 4.71 -3.92
C PRO A 160 -14.36 3.43 -4.73
N ASN A 161 -13.21 2.77 -4.81
CA ASN A 161 -12.99 1.63 -5.69
C ASN A 161 -12.28 0.48 -4.99
N ILE A 162 -13.05 -0.48 -4.49
CA ILE A 162 -12.54 -1.72 -3.90
C ILE A 162 -13.05 -2.89 -4.74
N THR A 163 -12.16 -3.77 -5.16
CA THR A 163 -12.49 -4.89 -6.05
C THR A 163 -12.11 -6.23 -5.43
N ARG A 164 -12.85 -7.27 -5.79
CA ARG A 164 -12.50 -8.64 -5.49
C ARG A 164 -12.55 -9.48 -6.76
N ARG A 165 -11.37 -9.85 -7.27
CA ARG A 165 -11.18 -10.64 -8.50
C ARG A 165 -12.02 -10.12 -9.67
N LEU A 166 -12.14 -8.80 -9.80
CA LEU A 166 -12.93 -8.18 -10.86
C LEU A 166 -12.27 -8.47 -12.22
N GLY A 167 -12.98 -9.16 -13.10
CA GLY A 167 -12.45 -9.65 -14.38
C GLY A 167 -11.87 -11.08 -14.32
N GLY A 168 -12.15 -11.84 -13.23
CA GLY A 168 -11.77 -13.24 -13.10
C GLY A 168 -10.70 -13.52 -12.05
N PRO A 169 -10.15 -14.75 -12.00
CA PRO A 169 -9.22 -15.17 -10.93
C PRO A 169 -7.96 -14.30 -10.79
N ASP A 170 -7.40 -13.85 -11.91
CA ASP A 170 -6.24 -12.95 -11.95
C ASP A 170 -6.66 -11.48 -12.17
N GLY A 171 -7.94 -11.17 -12.01
CA GLY A 171 -8.50 -9.84 -12.13
C GLY A 171 -8.14 -8.93 -10.97
N PHE A 172 -8.68 -7.72 -11.00
CA PHE A 172 -8.39 -6.70 -9.98
C PHE A 172 -8.82 -7.13 -8.58
N TYR A 173 -7.92 -6.93 -7.61
CA TYR A 173 -8.21 -6.99 -6.18
C TYR A 173 -7.54 -5.80 -5.48
N THR A 174 -8.21 -5.28 -4.47
CA THR A 174 -7.89 -3.97 -3.94
C THR A 174 -7.74 -4.02 -2.42
N PRO A 175 -6.58 -4.45 -1.88
CA PRO A 175 -6.26 -4.31 -0.46
C PRO A 175 -6.27 -2.83 -0.05
N PHE A 176 -6.69 -2.58 1.20
CA PHE A 176 -6.60 -1.25 1.79
C PHE A 176 -6.04 -1.30 3.21
N ILE A 177 -5.41 -0.21 3.62
CA ILE A 177 -4.80 -0.05 4.92
C ILE A 177 -5.36 1.20 5.59
N ILE A 178 -5.86 1.06 6.82
CA ILE A 178 -6.37 2.16 7.64
C ILE A 178 -5.41 2.37 8.81
N GLN A 179 -4.90 3.59 9.00
CA GLN A 179 -4.02 3.96 10.11
C GLN A 179 -4.76 4.84 11.13
N ASN A 180 -4.61 4.53 12.41
CA ASN A 180 -4.99 5.43 13.51
C ASN A 180 -3.94 6.54 13.64
N THR A 181 -4.30 7.77 13.31
CA THR A 181 -3.40 8.93 13.34
C THR A 181 -3.54 9.78 14.60
N GLY A 182 -4.47 9.44 15.48
CA GLY A 182 -4.66 10.13 16.74
C GLY A 182 -3.82 9.55 17.87
N THR A 183 -4.09 10.04 19.09
CA THR A 183 -3.35 9.68 20.32
C THR A 183 -4.11 8.72 21.23
N ALA A 184 -5.34 8.35 20.87
CA ALA A 184 -6.20 7.43 21.60
C ALA A 184 -6.49 6.16 20.81
N ASN A 185 -6.91 5.11 21.48
CA ASN A 185 -7.45 3.92 20.82
C ASN A 185 -8.73 4.27 20.06
N THR A 186 -8.97 3.58 18.96
CA THR A 186 -10.19 3.73 18.16
C THR A 186 -10.82 2.38 17.84
N GLU A 187 -12.10 2.42 17.56
CA GLU A 187 -12.88 1.31 16.98
C GLU A 187 -13.26 1.70 15.56
N LEU A 188 -13.18 0.74 14.63
CA LEU A 188 -13.58 0.97 13.24
C LEU A 188 -14.86 0.18 12.92
N GLU A 189 -15.72 0.79 12.13
CA GLU A 189 -16.81 0.13 11.41
C GLU A 189 -16.50 0.18 9.93
N VAL A 190 -16.35 -0.98 9.29
CA VAL A 190 -16.04 -1.11 7.86
C VAL A 190 -17.27 -1.66 7.15
N SER A 191 -17.77 -0.95 6.14
CA SER A 191 -18.97 -1.33 5.38
C SER A 191 -18.69 -1.35 3.88
N PHE A 192 -19.05 -2.46 3.20
CA PHE A 192 -18.88 -2.65 1.76
C PHE A 192 -20.23 -2.50 1.06
N TYR A 193 -20.31 -1.60 0.10
CA TYR A 193 -21.48 -1.34 -0.75
C TYR A 193 -21.20 -1.77 -2.18
N LYS A 194 -22.03 -2.65 -2.73
CA LYS A 194 -21.86 -3.20 -4.07
C LYS A 194 -22.18 -2.16 -5.16
N PHE A 195 -21.37 -2.07 -6.21
CA PHE A 195 -21.58 -1.10 -7.29
C PHE A 195 -22.85 -1.34 -8.07
N THR A 196 -23.21 -2.60 -8.31
CA THR A 196 -24.32 -2.97 -9.21
C THR A 196 -25.69 -2.47 -8.72
N ASP A 197 -25.95 -2.54 -7.40
CA ASP A 197 -27.25 -2.22 -6.82
C ASP A 197 -27.15 -1.33 -5.56
N GLY A 198 -25.91 -1.07 -5.11
CA GLY A 198 -25.63 -0.29 -3.91
C GLY A 198 -26.06 -0.96 -2.60
N SER A 199 -26.35 -2.28 -2.62
CA SER A 199 -26.63 -3.03 -1.42
C SER A 199 -25.38 -3.12 -0.54
N CYS A 200 -25.57 -3.05 0.76
CA CYS A 200 -24.50 -3.35 1.69
C CYS A 200 -24.34 -4.87 1.81
N VAL A 201 -23.15 -5.36 1.47
CA VAL A 201 -22.85 -6.79 1.36
C VAL A 201 -22.20 -7.31 2.63
N GLU A 202 -21.29 -6.52 3.20
CA GLU A 202 -20.54 -6.90 4.37
C GLU A 202 -20.28 -5.69 5.27
N ARG A 203 -20.39 -5.93 6.58
CA ARG A 203 -20.03 -4.96 7.61
C ARG A 203 -19.31 -5.70 8.73
N TYR A 204 -18.23 -5.11 9.25
CA TYR A 204 -17.54 -5.61 10.42
C TYR A 204 -16.96 -4.50 11.28
N LEU A 205 -16.62 -4.82 12.53
CA LEU A 205 -16.02 -3.91 13.49
C LEU A 205 -14.58 -4.32 13.77
N VAL A 206 -13.69 -3.33 13.93
CA VAL A 206 -12.33 -3.51 14.43
C VAL A 206 -12.22 -2.77 15.75
N PHE A 207 -11.83 -3.46 16.82
CA PHE A 207 -11.78 -2.87 18.15
C PHE A 207 -10.34 -2.64 18.60
N GLY A 208 -10.11 -1.65 19.47
CA GLY A 208 -8.85 -1.47 20.19
C GLY A 208 -7.64 -1.13 19.32
N MET A 209 -7.86 -0.51 18.17
CA MET A 209 -6.79 -0.07 17.30
C MET A 209 -6.03 1.11 17.94
N GLY A 210 -4.82 0.84 18.45
CA GLY A 210 -3.99 1.81 19.18
C GLY A 210 -3.44 2.93 18.32
N PRO A 211 -2.91 4.00 18.93
CA PRO A 211 -2.21 5.08 18.23
C PRO A 211 -1.10 4.56 17.34
N GLY A 212 -1.01 5.06 16.09
CA GLY A 212 0.02 4.69 15.13
C GLY A 212 -0.10 3.29 14.54
N THR A 213 -1.05 2.46 15.02
CA THR A 213 -1.29 1.12 14.44
C THR A 213 -2.10 1.21 13.15
N SER A 214 -1.97 0.16 12.32
CA SER A 214 -2.72 0.03 11.09
C SER A 214 -3.55 -1.25 11.06
N HIS A 215 -4.69 -1.19 10.36
CA HIS A 215 -5.53 -2.33 10.01
C HIS A 215 -5.49 -2.52 8.49
N ALA A 216 -5.13 -3.72 8.02
CA ALA A 216 -5.17 -4.07 6.62
C ALA A 216 -6.36 -5.01 6.32
N ASN A 217 -6.99 -4.81 5.18
CA ASN A 217 -7.98 -5.72 4.63
C ASN A 217 -7.60 -6.06 3.19
N ASN A 218 -7.54 -7.34 2.88
CA ASN A 218 -7.45 -7.85 1.51
C ASN A 218 -8.81 -8.48 1.15
N PRO A 219 -9.56 -7.94 0.18
CA PRO A 219 -10.86 -8.48 -0.22
C PRO A 219 -10.80 -9.94 -0.68
N ASN A 220 -9.64 -10.42 -1.18
CA ASN A 220 -9.45 -11.81 -1.56
C ASN A 220 -9.28 -12.78 -0.38
N ASP A 221 -9.04 -12.26 0.82
CA ASP A 221 -8.97 -13.09 2.02
C ASP A 221 -10.37 -13.56 2.42
N THR A 222 -10.65 -14.85 2.17
CA THR A 222 -11.97 -15.46 2.44
C THR A 222 -12.24 -15.64 3.94
N VAL A 223 -11.21 -15.58 4.77
CA VAL A 223 -11.37 -15.62 6.24
C VAL A 223 -11.77 -14.24 6.75
N LEU A 224 -11.13 -13.20 6.23
CA LEU A 224 -11.48 -11.81 6.58
C LEU A 224 -12.76 -11.34 5.91
N ASN A 225 -13.05 -11.78 4.69
CA ASN A 225 -14.18 -11.33 3.87
C ASN A 225 -15.00 -12.50 3.32
N PRO A 226 -15.67 -13.28 4.19
CA PRO A 226 -16.37 -14.50 3.78
C PRO A 226 -17.63 -14.25 2.93
N THR A 227 -18.20 -13.05 2.99
CA THR A 227 -19.47 -12.73 2.32
C THR A 227 -19.31 -11.92 1.04
N LEU A 228 -18.11 -11.41 0.76
CA LEU A 228 -17.87 -10.68 -0.47
C LEU A 228 -17.90 -11.62 -1.69
N PRO A 229 -18.73 -11.36 -2.71
CA PRO A 229 -18.71 -12.13 -3.95
C PRO A 229 -17.42 -11.86 -4.76
N ASP A 230 -16.96 -12.86 -5.50
CA ASP A 230 -15.93 -12.69 -6.52
C ASP A 230 -16.51 -11.95 -7.74
N ASP A 231 -15.63 -11.47 -8.63
CA ASP A 231 -15.97 -10.67 -9.82
C ASP A 231 -16.86 -9.48 -9.48
N ALA A 232 -16.47 -8.74 -8.43
CA ALA A 232 -17.31 -7.68 -7.89
C ALA A 232 -16.50 -6.43 -7.50
N GLN A 233 -17.17 -5.29 -7.57
CA GLN A 233 -16.66 -3.97 -7.24
C GLN A 233 -17.53 -3.33 -6.15
N PHE A 234 -16.87 -2.60 -5.23
CA PHE A 234 -17.50 -2.02 -4.05
C PHE A 234 -17.01 -0.58 -3.83
N SER A 235 -17.83 0.25 -3.23
CA SER A 235 -17.38 1.37 -2.42
C SER A 235 -17.31 0.93 -0.95
N VAL A 236 -16.31 1.43 -0.22
CA VAL A 236 -16.15 1.11 1.20
C VAL A 236 -16.21 2.39 2.02
N VAL A 237 -16.90 2.32 3.15
CA VAL A 237 -16.97 3.37 4.15
C VAL A 237 -16.39 2.85 5.45
N VAL A 238 -15.37 3.51 5.98
CA VAL A 238 -14.75 3.19 7.26
C VAL A 238 -15.02 4.32 8.23
N LYS A 239 -15.81 4.04 9.25
CA LYS A 239 -16.08 4.98 10.35
C LYS A 239 -15.16 4.67 11.52
N SER A 240 -14.65 5.71 12.16
CA SER A 240 -13.78 5.62 13.34
C SER A 240 -14.44 6.26 14.55
N TYR A 241 -14.45 5.53 15.64
CA TYR A 241 -15.04 5.94 16.92
C TYR A 241 -13.90 6.06 17.95
N GLY A 242 -13.53 7.29 18.29
CA GLY A 242 -12.53 7.60 19.30
C GLY A 242 -11.26 8.30 18.82
N SER A 243 -10.86 8.15 17.55
CA SER A 243 -9.65 8.78 17.01
C SER A 243 -9.76 9.11 15.52
N LYS A 244 -8.90 9.98 15.01
CA LYS A 244 -8.77 10.26 13.57
C LYS A 244 -8.09 9.08 12.87
N ILE A 245 -8.52 8.81 11.64
CA ILE A 245 -7.93 7.77 10.78
C ILE A 245 -7.66 8.30 9.37
N VAL A 246 -6.71 7.66 8.70
CA VAL A 246 -6.46 7.82 7.26
C VAL A 246 -6.38 6.44 6.61
N GLY A 247 -6.49 6.37 5.30
CA GLY A 247 -6.43 5.09 4.59
C GLY A 247 -5.77 5.20 3.23
N VAL A 248 -5.05 4.17 2.82
CA VAL A 248 -4.49 4.02 1.48
C VAL A 248 -5.02 2.72 0.85
N VAL A 249 -5.22 2.75 -0.44
CA VAL A 249 -5.74 1.64 -1.23
C VAL A 249 -4.70 1.24 -2.26
N ASN A 250 -4.40 -0.06 -2.31
CA ASN A 250 -3.48 -0.64 -3.28
C ASN A 250 -4.26 -1.61 -4.17
N GLU A 251 -4.43 -1.27 -5.43
CA GLU A 251 -5.14 -2.09 -6.40
C GLU A 251 -4.12 -2.90 -7.22
N HIS A 252 -4.38 -4.18 -7.37
CA HIS A 252 -3.50 -5.09 -8.11
C HIS A 252 -4.29 -5.95 -9.07
N GLN A 253 -3.66 -6.33 -10.19
CA GLN A 253 -4.16 -7.40 -11.06
C GLN A 253 -3.03 -8.09 -11.81
N GLY A 254 -3.35 -9.25 -12.41
CA GLY A 254 -2.44 -10.01 -13.22
C GLY A 254 -1.29 -10.63 -12.42
N VAL A 255 -0.43 -11.34 -13.15
CA VAL A 255 0.74 -12.02 -12.59
C VAL A 255 1.95 -11.90 -13.52
N GLY A 256 3.14 -11.92 -12.96
CA GLY A 256 4.39 -11.87 -13.72
C GLY A 256 4.54 -10.60 -14.55
N VAL A 257 4.86 -10.73 -15.83
CA VAL A 257 5.05 -9.58 -16.75
C VAL A 257 3.76 -8.83 -17.09
N ARG A 258 2.61 -9.39 -16.76
CA ARG A 258 1.30 -8.77 -16.92
C ARG A 258 0.71 -8.23 -15.62
N ALA A 259 1.48 -8.21 -14.54
CA ALA A 259 1.06 -7.60 -13.30
C ALA A 259 0.92 -6.08 -13.48
N GLU A 260 -0.09 -5.51 -12.86
CA GLU A 260 -0.33 -4.07 -12.75
C GLU A 260 -0.65 -3.71 -11.31
N ALA A 261 -0.21 -2.52 -10.89
CA ALA A 261 -0.50 -2.00 -9.58
C ALA A 261 -0.83 -0.51 -9.64
N LEU A 262 -1.82 -0.11 -8.86
CA LEU A 262 -2.27 1.28 -8.72
C LEU A 262 -2.48 1.59 -7.24
N SER A 263 -2.31 2.84 -6.83
CA SER A 263 -2.62 3.25 -5.46
C SER A 263 -3.32 4.60 -5.46
N TYR A 264 -4.22 4.80 -4.49
CA TYR A 264 -4.89 6.06 -4.25
C TYR A 264 -5.18 6.25 -2.76
N ASP A 265 -5.42 7.50 -2.37
CA ASP A 265 -5.70 7.86 -0.99
C ASP A 265 -7.18 7.67 -0.63
N GLY A 266 -7.45 7.23 0.59
CA GLY A 266 -8.79 7.23 1.16
C GLY A 266 -9.20 8.67 1.53
N PHE A 267 -10.42 9.03 1.19
CA PHE A 267 -10.94 10.38 1.36
C PHE A 267 -11.57 10.57 2.74
N THR A 268 -11.09 11.53 3.50
CA THR A 268 -11.69 11.92 4.79
C THR A 268 -12.71 13.05 4.65
N THR A 269 -12.63 13.80 3.56
CA THR A 269 -13.53 14.90 3.20
C THR A 269 -13.84 14.85 1.72
N GLY A 270 -14.97 15.38 1.32
CA GLY A 270 -15.34 15.56 -0.08
C GLY A 270 -15.48 17.03 -0.45
N ALA A 271 -15.71 17.28 -1.72
CA ALA A 271 -16.00 18.60 -2.26
C ALA A 271 -17.20 18.55 -3.22
N ASN A 272 -17.86 19.69 -3.40
CA ASN A 272 -18.94 19.81 -4.39
C ASN A 272 -18.40 19.99 -5.82
N THR A 273 -17.09 20.20 -5.95
CA THR A 273 -16.41 20.27 -7.24
C THR A 273 -15.05 19.58 -7.12
N VAL A 274 -14.77 18.69 -8.07
CA VAL A 274 -13.50 17.95 -8.16
C VAL A 274 -12.95 18.12 -9.57
N TYR A 275 -11.64 18.30 -9.66
CA TYR A 275 -10.92 18.56 -10.91
C TYR A 275 -10.03 17.36 -11.26
N LEU A 276 -10.08 16.96 -12.52
CA LEU A 276 -9.31 15.85 -13.07
C LEU A 276 -8.48 16.38 -14.24
N PRO A 277 -7.21 16.70 -14.04
CA PRO A 277 -6.39 17.38 -15.04
C PRO A 277 -6.17 16.59 -16.32
N ASN A 278 -6.21 15.25 -16.24
CA ASN A 278 -5.88 14.37 -17.37
C ASN A 278 -6.81 13.17 -17.45
N ILE A 279 -7.81 13.26 -18.30
CA ILE A 279 -8.69 12.14 -18.67
C ILE A 279 -8.46 11.83 -20.13
N THR A 280 -8.23 10.58 -20.48
CA THR A 280 -7.91 10.13 -21.84
C THR A 280 -8.98 9.21 -22.39
N ARG A 281 -9.15 9.24 -23.70
CA ARG A 281 -9.92 8.25 -24.47
C ARG A 281 -9.04 7.69 -25.57
N LYS A 282 -8.68 6.41 -25.47
CA LYS A 282 -7.81 5.68 -26.42
C LYS A 282 -6.59 6.51 -26.85
N PHE A 283 -5.98 7.22 -25.91
CA PHE A 283 -4.86 8.10 -26.20
C PHE A 283 -3.65 7.26 -26.64
N PHE A 284 -3.06 7.61 -27.77
CA PHE A 284 -2.11 6.78 -28.53
C PHE A 284 -2.66 5.39 -28.90
N GLY A 285 -3.99 5.22 -28.95
CA GLY A 285 -4.65 3.94 -29.19
C GLY A 285 -4.55 2.95 -28.04
N LEU A 286 -4.11 3.38 -26.85
CA LEU A 286 -3.80 2.49 -25.72
C LEU A 286 -4.43 2.95 -24.39
N PHE A 287 -4.35 4.25 -24.06
CA PHE A 287 -4.68 4.73 -22.72
C PHE A 287 -6.13 5.18 -22.62
N ASP A 288 -6.84 4.57 -21.69
CA ASP A 288 -8.14 5.02 -21.22
C ASP A 288 -8.06 5.39 -19.74
N THR A 289 -8.92 6.33 -19.34
CA THR A 289 -8.90 6.86 -17.97
C THR A 289 -10.31 6.86 -17.38
N PRO A 290 -10.86 5.69 -17.00
CA PRO A 290 -12.07 5.63 -16.18
C PRO A 290 -11.82 6.30 -14.82
N PHE A 291 -12.88 6.88 -14.26
CA PHE A 291 -12.85 7.43 -12.92
C PHE A 291 -14.11 7.08 -12.14
N ILE A 292 -13.95 6.92 -10.84
CA ILE A 292 -15.00 6.46 -9.94
C ILE A 292 -15.35 7.59 -8.99
N ILE A 293 -16.65 7.92 -8.91
CA ILE A 293 -17.20 8.99 -8.08
C ILE A 293 -17.96 8.36 -6.92
N GLN A 294 -17.58 8.67 -5.67
CA GLN A 294 -18.32 8.28 -4.47
C GLN A 294 -19.05 9.49 -3.89
N ASN A 295 -20.32 9.30 -3.52
CA ASN A 295 -21.10 10.29 -2.80
C ASN A 295 -20.80 10.19 -1.29
N LEU A 296 -20.25 11.25 -0.71
CA LEU A 296 -19.92 11.36 0.71
C LEU A 296 -21.01 12.04 1.52
N GLY A 297 -22.04 12.56 0.85
CA GLY A 297 -23.19 13.22 1.47
C GLY A 297 -24.24 12.22 1.98
N ASP A 298 -25.29 12.74 2.58
CA ASP A 298 -26.41 12.00 3.18
C ASP A 298 -27.65 11.93 2.27
N SER A 299 -27.60 12.55 1.10
CA SER A 299 -28.68 12.56 0.11
C SER A 299 -28.14 12.18 -1.26
N THR A 300 -29.01 11.76 -2.19
CA THR A 300 -28.60 11.41 -3.56
C THR A 300 -27.90 12.59 -4.22
N ALA A 301 -26.65 12.36 -4.67
CA ALA A 301 -25.86 13.32 -5.41
C ALA A 301 -26.32 13.40 -6.87
N SER A 302 -26.63 14.61 -7.34
CA SER A 302 -26.74 14.94 -8.75
C SER A 302 -25.38 15.39 -9.26
N VAL A 303 -24.69 14.52 -9.96
CA VAL A 303 -23.32 14.74 -10.45
C VAL A 303 -23.32 15.11 -11.91
N THR A 304 -22.44 16.02 -12.28
CA THR A 304 -22.20 16.44 -13.68
C THR A 304 -20.70 16.43 -13.94
N ALA A 305 -20.22 15.54 -14.82
CA ALA A 305 -18.85 15.55 -15.31
C ALA A 305 -18.75 16.31 -16.63
N SER A 306 -17.98 17.40 -16.66
CA SER A 306 -17.81 18.30 -17.80
C SER A 306 -16.41 18.12 -18.39
N PHE A 307 -16.32 17.61 -19.61
CA PHE A 307 -15.09 17.32 -20.35
C PHE A 307 -14.75 18.48 -21.27
N LYS A 308 -13.60 19.08 -21.09
CA LYS A 308 -13.01 20.12 -21.93
C LYS A 308 -11.76 19.61 -22.60
N SER A 309 -11.66 19.74 -23.93
CA SER A 309 -10.44 19.32 -24.65
C SER A 309 -9.20 20.06 -24.09
N PHE A 310 -8.04 19.41 -24.05
CA PHE A 310 -6.77 19.96 -23.55
C PHE A 310 -6.41 21.30 -24.18
N ASP A 311 -6.63 21.44 -25.47
CA ASP A 311 -6.35 22.71 -26.19
C ASP A 311 -7.36 23.82 -25.89
N GLY A 312 -8.39 23.54 -25.09
CA GLY A 312 -9.48 24.46 -24.76
C GLY A 312 -10.48 24.68 -25.91
N THR A 313 -10.32 23.99 -27.04
CA THR A 313 -11.21 24.13 -28.21
C THR A 313 -12.44 23.21 -28.14
N GLY A 314 -13.39 23.41 -29.06
CA GLY A 314 -14.59 22.59 -29.17
C GLY A 314 -15.59 22.75 -28.02
N PRO A 315 -16.72 22.03 -28.09
CA PRO A 315 -17.77 22.05 -27.08
C PRO A 315 -17.30 21.36 -25.79
N THR A 316 -17.90 21.72 -24.67
CA THR A 316 -17.83 20.95 -23.43
C THR A 316 -18.81 19.80 -23.51
N ILE A 317 -18.33 18.58 -23.30
CA ILE A 317 -19.16 17.37 -23.29
C ILE A 317 -19.55 17.09 -21.82
N VAL A 318 -20.82 16.76 -21.58
CA VAL A 318 -21.38 16.65 -20.23
C VAL A 318 -21.97 15.27 -20.02
N ILE A 319 -21.53 14.59 -18.96
CA ILE A 319 -22.02 13.26 -18.55
C ILE A 319 -22.64 13.35 -17.16
N PRO A 320 -23.96 13.14 -16.99
CA PRO A 320 -24.62 13.18 -15.69
C PRO A 320 -24.59 11.84 -14.99
N ARG A 321 -24.65 11.86 -13.62
CA ARG A 321 -24.84 10.67 -12.76
C ARG A 321 -25.72 11.04 -11.57
N ALA A 322 -26.51 10.07 -11.10
CA ALA A 322 -27.15 10.11 -9.78
C ALA A 322 -26.53 9.03 -8.91
N ILE A 323 -26.05 9.42 -7.72
CA ILE A 323 -25.32 8.52 -6.81
C ILE A 323 -25.92 8.65 -5.41
N ASP A 324 -26.41 7.55 -4.86
CA ASP A 324 -26.98 7.53 -3.50
C ASP A 324 -25.90 7.69 -2.41
N PRO A 325 -26.27 8.04 -1.18
CA PRO A 325 -25.33 8.22 -0.07
C PRO A 325 -24.40 7.04 0.16
N GLY A 326 -23.10 7.31 0.30
CA GLY A 326 -22.05 6.32 0.56
C GLY A 326 -21.69 5.42 -0.62
N LYS A 327 -22.48 5.45 -1.71
CA LYS A 327 -22.28 4.63 -2.90
C LYS A 327 -21.36 5.31 -3.91
N ALA A 328 -20.84 4.50 -4.87
CA ALA A 328 -20.00 5.00 -5.95
C ALA A 328 -20.52 4.54 -7.31
N LYS A 329 -20.18 5.32 -8.35
CA LYS A 329 -20.41 4.97 -9.76
C LYS A 329 -19.21 5.36 -10.62
N PRO A 330 -18.86 4.54 -11.62
CA PRO A 330 -17.84 4.88 -12.58
C PRO A 330 -18.37 5.81 -13.68
N ILE A 331 -17.44 6.52 -14.30
CA ILE A 331 -17.57 7.07 -15.65
C ILE A 331 -16.38 6.55 -16.45
N ASP A 332 -16.68 5.83 -17.52
CA ASP A 332 -15.70 5.30 -18.45
C ASP A 332 -15.75 6.09 -19.76
N PRO A 333 -14.71 6.86 -20.12
CA PRO A 333 -14.69 7.67 -21.34
C PRO A 333 -14.85 6.85 -22.63
N ASP A 334 -14.51 5.56 -22.61
CA ASP A 334 -14.61 4.72 -23.79
C ASP A 334 -16.05 4.26 -24.10
N SER A 335 -16.91 4.17 -23.08
CA SER A 335 -18.26 3.60 -23.23
C SER A 335 -19.40 4.55 -22.85
N ASP A 336 -19.22 5.42 -21.86
CA ASP A 336 -20.32 6.16 -21.23
C ASP A 336 -20.96 7.25 -22.11
N ASP A 337 -20.19 7.89 -22.96
CA ASP A 337 -20.69 8.92 -23.87
C ASP A 337 -21.63 8.32 -24.94
N ILE A 338 -21.33 7.13 -25.43
CA ILE A 338 -22.15 6.40 -26.42
C ILE A 338 -23.47 5.97 -25.77
N ALA A 339 -23.39 5.40 -24.53
CA ALA A 339 -24.56 4.92 -23.82
C ALA A 339 -25.56 6.03 -23.45
N LEU A 340 -25.08 7.27 -23.29
CA LEU A 340 -25.91 8.43 -22.92
C LEU A 340 -26.36 9.28 -24.13
N GLY A 341 -25.94 8.93 -25.36
CA GLY A 341 -26.28 9.68 -26.55
C GLY A 341 -25.68 11.09 -26.59
N ALA A 342 -24.66 11.36 -25.76
CA ALA A 342 -23.92 12.62 -25.82
C ALA A 342 -23.11 12.70 -27.13
N PRO A 343 -22.79 13.92 -27.67
CA PRO A 343 -21.79 14.03 -28.72
C PRO A 343 -20.47 13.46 -28.20
N GLY A 344 -20.01 12.37 -28.85
CA GLY A 344 -18.99 11.48 -28.32
C GLY A 344 -17.67 12.16 -28.01
N LEU A 345 -17.03 11.72 -26.95
CA LEU A 345 -15.61 11.98 -26.72
C LEU A 345 -14.82 11.41 -27.91
N THR A 346 -13.82 12.14 -28.37
CA THR A 346 -13.02 11.74 -29.54
C THR A 346 -11.88 10.82 -29.14
N ASP A 347 -11.68 9.72 -29.83
CA ASP A 347 -10.54 8.85 -29.68
C ASP A 347 -9.21 9.60 -29.87
N ASN A 348 -8.15 9.12 -29.23
CA ASN A 348 -6.81 9.71 -29.24
C ASN A 348 -6.78 11.17 -28.72
N LYS A 349 -7.62 11.48 -27.73
CA LYS A 349 -7.72 12.81 -27.11
C LYS A 349 -7.54 12.75 -25.60
N GLN A 350 -7.12 13.90 -25.08
CA GLN A 350 -7.03 14.19 -23.65
C GLN A 350 -8.01 15.30 -23.29
N TYR A 351 -8.56 15.21 -22.10
CA TYR A 351 -9.54 16.15 -21.56
C TYR A 351 -9.16 16.60 -20.15
N ALA A 352 -9.38 17.86 -19.86
CA ALA A 352 -9.54 18.36 -18.50
C ALA A 352 -11.00 18.14 -18.11
N VAL A 353 -11.25 17.55 -16.93
CA VAL A 353 -12.61 17.30 -16.47
C VAL A 353 -12.89 18.04 -15.18
N THR A 354 -14.07 18.62 -15.09
CA THR A 354 -14.63 19.18 -13.86
C THR A 354 -15.86 18.36 -13.49
N VAL A 355 -15.84 17.78 -12.29
CA VAL A 355 -16.97 17.02 -11.73
C VAL A 355 -17.65 17.89 -10.69
N ALA A 356 -18.87 18.33 -10.98
CA ALA A 356 -19.70 19.12 -10.07
C ALA A 356 -20.82 18.29 -9.48
N SER A 357 -21.17 18.54 -8.21
CA SER A 357 -22.20 17.83 -7.48
C SER A 357 -22.93 18.74 -6.49
N ASN A 358 -24.19 18.42 -6.19
CA ASN A 358 -24.95 19.06 -5.11
C ASN A 358 -24.67 18.46 -3.72
N GLN A 359 -23.88 17.38 -3.65
CA GLN A 359 -23.41 16.73 -2.43
C GLN A 359 -21.88 16.65 -2.44
N PRO A 360 -21.20 16.54 -1.28
CA PRO A 360 -19.77 16.27 -1.25
C PRO A 360 -19.45 14.95 -1.92
N ILE A 361 -18.48 14.94 -2.83
CA ILE A 361 -18.02 13.75 -3.56
C ILE A 361 -16.52 13.56 -3.42
N ALA A 362 -16.08 12.31 -3.54
CA ALA A 362 -14.69 11.93 -3.77
C ALA A 362 -14.58 11.26 -5.16
N VAL A 363 -13.42 11.44 -5.80
CA VAL A 363 -13.17 10.88 -7.14
C VAL A 363 -11.78 10.27 -7.17
N VAL A 364 -11.68 9.02 -7.63
CA VAL A 364 -10.41 8.36 -7.98
C VAL A 364 -10.36 8.14 -9.48
N VAL A 365 -9.19 8.34 -10.06
CA VAL A 365 -8.93 8.24 -11.50
C VAL A 365 -7.99 7.09 -11.74
N ASN A 366 -8.40 6.12 -12.56
CA ASN A 366 -7.58 4.97 -12.95
C ASN A 366 -7.18 5.13 -14.43
N THR A 367 -5.90 5.32 -14.70
CA THR A 367 -5.36 5.33 -16.06
C THR A 367 -4.85 3.93 -16.38
N GLN A 368 -5.31 3.36 -17.50
CA GLN A 368 -4.95 2.01 -17.92
C GLN A 368 -4.57 1.99 -19.40
N ALA A 369 -3.59 1.15 -19.77
CA ALA A 369 -3.31 0.83 -21.15
C ALA A 369 -4.15 -0.38 -21.60
N ASP A 370 -4.72 -0.35 -22.81
CA ASP A 370 -5.51 -1.45 -23.36
C ASP A 370 -4.69 -2.76 -23.40
N LYS A 371 -5.13 -3.74 -22.61
CA LYS A 371 -4.46 -5.03 -22.47
C LYS A 371 -4.50 -5.90 -23.70
N ALA A 372 -5.54 -5.79 -24.52
CA ALA A 372 -5.71 -6.64 -25.71
C ALA A 372 -4.60 -6.40 -26.72
N ASN A 373 -4.11 -5.17 -26.83
CA ASN A 373 -3.13 -4.72 -27.79
C ASN A 373 -1.75 -4.39 -27.20
N ASN A 374 -1.61 -4.38 -25.87
CA ASN A 374 -0.35 -4.04 -25.22
C ASN A 374 0.32 -5.27 -24.59
N PRO A 375 1.52 -5.68 -25.07
CA PRO A 375 2.25 -6.80 -24.46
C PRO A 375 2.80 -6.48 -23.05
N SER A 376 2.89 -5.21 -22.71
CA SER A 376 3.34 -4.72 -21.39
C SER A 376 2.30 -3.72 -20.86
N PRO A 377 1.20 -4.20 -20.28
CA PRO A 377 0.17 -3.33 -19.73
C PRO A 377 0.76 -2.50 -18.59
N VAL A 378 0.31 -1.25 -18.50
CA VAL A 378 0.67 -0.33 -17.41
C VAL A 378 -0.57 0.36 -16.90
N ALA A 379 -0.60 0.64 -15.60
CA ALA A 379 -1.70 1.32 -14.95
C ALA A 379 -1.21 2.29 -13.87
N SER A 380 -1.98 3.34 -13.59
CA SER A 380 -1.74 4.26 -12.48
C SER A 380 -3.04 4.82 -11.97
N ALA A 381 -3.10 5.16 -10.68
CA ALA A 381 -4.22 5.91 -10.14
C ALA A 381 -3.76 7.28 -9.61
N THR A 382 -4.71 8.21 -9.53
CA THR A 382 -4.54 9.53 -8.91
C THR A 382 -5.85 9.97 -8.28
N ASP A 383 -5.75 10.78 -7.22
CA ASP A 383 -6.91 11.38 -6.59
C ASP A 383 -7.44 12.58 -7.37
N GLY A 384 -8.75 12.74 -7.36
CA GLY A 384 -9.38 13.94 -7.85
C GLY A 384 -9.05 15.14 -6.96
N ILE A 385 -8.69 16.25 -7.55
CA ILE A 385 -8.23 17.46 -6.87
C ILE A 385 -9.43 18.31 -6.47
N THR A 386 -9.59 18.57 -5.17
CA THR A 386 -10.75 19.30 -4.63
C THR A 386 -10.57 20.80 -4.58
N SER A 387 -9.33 21.29 -4.64
CA SER A 387 -9.03 22.73 -4.62
C SER A 387 -7.75 23.02 -5.39
N GLY A 388 -7.69 24.19 -6.00
CA GLY A 388 -6.48 24.71 -6.60
C GLY A 388 -5.86 25.84 -5.78
N ALA A 389 -4.69 26.29 -6.23
CA ALA A 389 -3.99 27.45 -5.68
C ALA A 389 -3.20 28.19 -6.77
N ALA A 390 -2.70 29.38 -6.41
CA ALA A 390 -1.75 30.10 -7.26
C ALA A 390 -0.37 29.42 -7.29
N THR A 391 -0.03 28.67 -6.24
CA THR A 391 1.23 27.91 -6.12
C THR A 391 0.92 26.51 -5.64
N ILE A 392 1.46 25.51 -6.33
CA ILE A 392 1.36 24.09 -5.98
C ILE A 392 2.73 23.43 -6.00
N TYR A 393 2.87 22.33 -5.25
CA TYR A 393 4.13 21.65 -5.00
C TYR A 393 4.03 20.17 -5.34
N GLY A 394 5.11 19.60 -5.91
CA GLY A 394 5.23 18.17 -6.15
C GLY A 394 6.58 17.65 -5.68
N ALA A 395 6.52 16.64 -4.83
CA ALA A 395 7.72 16.09 -4.19
C ALA A 395 8.62 15.31 -5.15
N TYR A 396 8.14 14.96 -6.35
CA TYR A 396 8.91 14.17 -7.30
C TYR A 396 8.58 14.46 -8.76
N ALA A 397 9.61 14.66 -9.55
CA ALA A 397 9.60 14.59 -11.01
C ALA A 397 10.92 13.99 -11.50
N ALA A 398 10.94 13.41 -12.69
CA ALA A 398 12.12 12.73 -13.22
C ALA A 398 12.28 12.95 -14.72
N LYS A 399 13.53 12.95 -15.17
CA LYS A 399 13.90 12.77 -16.57
C LYS A 399 15.04 11.77 -16.66
N ASN A 400 14.83 10.66 -17.39
CA ASN A 400 15.81 9.60 -17.63
C ASN A 400 16.52 9.13 -16.34
N ALA A 401 15.78 9.05 -15.24
CA ALA A 401 16.35 8.83 -13.92
C ALA A 401 16.48 7.34 -13.57
N GLN A 402 17.31 7.06 -12.56
CA GLN A 402 17.51 5.76 -11.93
C GLN A 402 17.98 4.64 -12.87
N GLY A 403 18.59 4.97 -14.02
CA GLY A 403 19.08 3.97 -14.98
C GLY A 403 17.98 3.15 -15.68
N VAL A 404 16.70 3.43 -15.40
CA VAL A 404 15.55 2.76 -16.01
C VAL A 404 14.74 3.65 -16.94
N GLY A 405 15.28 4.82 -17.28
CA GLY A 405 14.64 5.78 -18.18
C GLY A 405 13.37 6.42 -17.59
N ARG A 406 13.27 6.55 -16.26
CA ARG A 406 12.12 7.12 -15.58
C ARG A 406 11.91 8.58 -15.97
N ARG A 407 10.68 8.94 -16.30
CA ARG A 407 10.29 10.29 -16.73
C ARG A 407 8.95 10.69 -16.14
N SER A 408 8.69 12.00 -16.02
CA SER A 408 7.46 12.53 -15.47
C SER A 408 6.80 13.53 -16.42
N SER A 409 5.59 13.22 -16.88
CA SER A 409 4.73 14.21 -17.53
C SER A 409 3.93 14.98 -16.48
N ILE A 410 3.98 16.31 -16.52
CA ILE A 410 3.30 17.18 -15.56
C ILE A 410 2.15 17.87 -16.28
N ILE A 411 0.92 17.61 -15.81
CA ILE A 411 -0.31 18.13 -16.40
C ILE A 411 -0.88 19.20 -15.48
N VAL A 412 -1.07 20.41 -16.00
CA VAL A 412 -1.62 21.54 -15.25
C VAL A 412 -2.97 21.92 -15.83
N GLN A 413 -4.01 21.94 -14.98
CA GLN A 413 -5.35 22.44 -15.29
C GLN A 413 -5.52 23.85 -14.75
N ASN A 414 -6.07 24.75 -15.55
CA ASN A 414 -6.46 26.08 -15.13
C ASN A 414 -7.89 26.04 -14.57
N LEU A 415 -8.03 26.25 -13.27
CA LEU A 415 -9.32 26.29 -12.57
C LEU A 415 -9.91 27.69 -12.49
N GLY A 416 -9.15 28.72 -12.91
CA GLY A 416 -9.57 30.11 -12.90
C GLY A 416 -10.47 30.46 -14.08
N ALA A 417 -11.17 31.59 -13.96
CA ALA A 417 -12.01 32.13 -15.03
C ALA A 417 -11.21 32.92 -16.10
N ALA A 418 -9.95 33.23 -15.83
CA ALA A 418 -9.05 33.92 -16.76
C ALA A 418 -7.99 32.94 -17.29
N VAL A 419 -7.38 33.29 -18.43
CA VAL A 419 -6.22 32.55 -18.97
C VAL A 419 -5.08 32.58 -17.96
N ALA A 420 -4.46 31.42 -17.73
CA ALA A 420 -3.29 31.27 -16.87
C ALA A 420 -2.03 30.95 -17.70
N THR A 421 -0.87 31.42 -17.23
CA THR A 421 0.46 31.09 -17.81
C THR A 421 1.37 30.60 -16.69
N PRO A 422 1.19 29.34 -16.24
CA PRO A 422 1.95 28.79 -15.12
C PRO A 422 3.44 28.61 -15.46
N LYS A 423 4.27 28.60 -14.42
CA LYS A 423 5.70 28.41 -14.48
C LYS A 423 6.10 27.29 -13.55
N ILE A 424 6.75 26.25 -14.07
CA ILE A 424 7.34 25.19 -13.27
C ILE A 424 8.80 25.51 -12.97
N THR A 425 9.19 25.41 -11.72
CA THR A 425 10.58 25.39 -11.27
C THR A 425 10.95 23.98 -10.86
N PHE A 426 11.98 23.43 -11.49
CA PHE A 426 12.58 22.12 -11.17
C PHE A 426 13.78 22.35 -10.26
N THR A 427 13.78 21.73 -9.09
CA THR A 427 14.93 21.73 -8.16
C THR A 427 15.43 20.31 -7.99
N PRO A 428 16.72 20.00 -8.26
CA PRO A 428 17.23 18.65 -8.12
C PRO A 428 17.05 18.10 -6.71
N LEU A 429 16.68 16.81 -6.59
CA LEU A 429 16.72 16.10 -5.33
C LEU A 429 18.15 16.03 -4.82
N THR A 430 18.32 15.98 -3.51
CA THR A 430 19.62 15.75 -2.88
C THR A 430 20.27 14.47 -3.41
N GLY A 431 21.47 14.59 -3.99
CA GLY A 431 22.19 13.47 -4.61
C GLY A 431 21.82 13.20 -6.09
N SER A 432 20.86 13.92 -6.67
CA SER A 432 20.52 13.82 -8.09
C SER A 432 21.58 14.51 -8.98
N THR A 433 21.75 14.00 -10.19
CA THR A 433 22.62 14.58 -11.23
C THR A 433 21.98 15.75 -11.96
N GLY A 434 20.69 16.02 -11.73
CA GLY A 434 19.94 17.08 -12.39
C GLY A 434 20.46 18.49 -12.08
N THR A 435 20.06 19.44 -12.91
CA THR A 435 20.33 20.89 -12.71
C THR A 435 19.02 21.63 -12.58
N ALA A 436 18.98 22.65 -11.69
CA ALA A 436 17.80 23.49 -11.53
C ALA A 436 17.43 24.17 -12.85
N ASN A 437 16.16 24.17 -13.20
CA ASN A 437 15.64 24.79 -14.41
C ASN A 437 14.22 25.28 -14.23
N THR A 438 13.73 26.04 -15.19
CA THR A 438 12.39 26.61 -15.18
C THR A 438 11.77 26.53 -16.56
N TYR A 439 10.50 26.09 -16.61
CA TYR A 439 9.69 26.06 -17.82
C TYR A 439 8.45 26.95 -17.64
N THR A 440 8.12 27.73 -18.65
CA THR A 440 6.90 28.52 -18.69
C THR A 440 5.90 27.88 -19.65
N PHE A 441 4.73 27.51 -19.15
CA PHE A 441 3.68 26.94 -19.99
C PHE A 441 3.17 27.95 -21.02
N PRO A 442 2.76 27.49 -22.20
CA PRO A 442 1.84 28.26 -23.03
C PRO A 442 0.57 28.61 -22.26
N SER A 443 -0.13 29.66 -22.72
CA SER A 443 -1.41 30.05 -22.12
C SER A 443 -2.38 28.89 -22.02
N ILE A 444 -2.97 28.71 -20.84
CA ILE A 444 -4.00 27.71 -20.55
C ILE A 444 -5.34 28.40 -20.40
N ALA A 445 -6.29 28.07 -21.28
CA ALA A 445 -7.64 28.63 -21.21
C ALA A 445 -8.38 28.16 -19.91
N PRO A 446 -9.42 28.84 -19.47
CA PRO A 446 -10.26 28.39 -18.36
C PRO A 446 -10.75 26.95 -18.54
N ASN A 447 -10.66 26.15 -17.49
CA ASN A 447 -11.04 24.73 -17.42
C ASN A 447 -10.30 23.80 -18.40
N ALA A 448 -9.26 24.28 -19.11
CA ALA A 448 -8.40 23.48 -19.98
C ALA A 448 -7.13 23.04 -19.24
N SER A 449 -6.40 22.10 -19.84
CA SER A 449 -5.10 21.62 -19.35
C SER A 449 -4.00 21.77 -20.39
N LYS A 450 -2.75 21.78 -19.92
CA LYS A 450 -1.55 21.64 -20.73
C LYS A 450 -0.60 20.67 -20.03
N ALA A 451 0.16 19.92 -20.85
CA ALA A 451 1.19 19.02 -20.34
C ALA A 451 2.59 19.57 -20.60
N PHE A 452 3.49 19.35 -19.66
CA PHE A 452 4.94 19.37 -19.83
C PHE A 452 5.45 17.94 -19.90
N ASP A 453 6.21 17.61 -20.94
CA ASP A 453 6.87 16.32 -21.10
C ASP A 453 8.39 16.52 -21.17
N PRO A 454 9.18 15.99 -20.23
CA PRO A 454 10.61 16.22 -20.17
C PRO A 454 11.39 15.62 -21.35
N ARG A 455 10.76 14.81 -22.20
CA ARG A 455 11.38 14.28 -23.42
C ARG A 455 11.60 15.34 -24.49
N PHE A 456 10.87 16.47 -24.42
CA PHE A 456 10.88 17.49 -25.44
C PHE A 456 11.49 18.80 -24.94
N SER A 457 12.03 19.58 -25.88
CA SER A 457 12.62 20.88 -25.59
C SER A 457 11.57 21.88 -25.08
N PHE A 458 11.95 22.77 -24.19
CA PHE A 458 11.05 23.74 -23.57
C PHE A 458 10.33 24.63 -24.59
N SER A 459 11.05 25.08 -25.62
CA SER A 459 10.50 25.97 -26.64
C SER A 459 9.52 25.31 -27.60
N THR A 460 9.46 23.98 -27.67
CA THR A 460 8.63 23.25 -28.64
C THR A 460 7.56 22.38 -28.01
N GLN A 461 7.40 22.44 -26.69
CA GLN A 461 6.37 21.72 -25.93
C GLN A 461 4.96 21.99 -26.50
N GLY A 462 4.22 20.90 -26.82
CA GLY A 462 2.85 20.99 -27.31
C GLY A 462 2.71 21.59 -28.72
N THR A 463 3.81 21.82 -29.43
CA THR A 463 3.82 22.29 -30.83
C THR A 463 4.49 21.27 -31.74
N THR A 464 5.79 21.37 -31.95
CA THR A 464 6.57 20.41 -32.76
C THR A 464 7.14 19.25 -31.94
N ASN A 465 7.18 19.37 -30.61
CA ASN A 465 7.68 18.37 -29.67
C ASN A 465 9.08 17.86 -30.07
N THR A 466 10.02 18.78 -30.28
CA THR A 466 11.39 18.42 -30.65
C THR A 466 12.06 17.61 -29.54
N PRO A 467 12.51 16.38 -29.79
CA PRO A 467 13.13 15.55 -28.76
C PRO A 467 14.38 16.23 -28.16
N CYS A 468 14.51 16.14 -26.85
CA CYS A 468 15.71 16.56 -26.14
C CYS A 468 16.85 15.59 -26.42
N SER A 469 17.84 16.01 -27.18
CA SER A 469 19.15 15.37 -27.15
C SER A 469 19.86 15.70 -25.83
N THR A 470 20.67 14.79 -25.32
CA THR A 470 21.40 14.98 -24.05
C THR A 470 22.14 16.32 -24.02
N GLY A 471 21.84 17.19 -23.04
CA GLY A 471 22.63 18.36 -22.71
C GLY A 471 22.29 19.70 -23.38
N GLY A 472 21.12 19.84 -24.01
CA GLY A 472 20.70 21.14 -24.57
C GLY A 472 20.19 22.11 -23.49
N ALA A 473 20.56 23.39 -23.58
CA ALA A 473 20.09 24.42 -22.64
C ALA A 473 18.56 24.60 -22.64
N ASP A 474 17.88 24.19 -23.73
CA ASP A 474 16.43 24.20 -23.92
C ASP A 474 15.75 22.88 -23.46
N CYS A 475 16.44 22.09 -22.64
CA CYS A 475 15.97 20.80 -22.16
C CYS A 475 16.19 20.67 -20.65
N LEU A 476 15.27 19.98 -19.98
CA LEU A 476 15.52 19.53 -18.61
C LEU A 476 16.71 18.56 -18.63
N ALA A 477 17.66 18.70 -17.71
CA ALA A 477 18.77 17.76 -17.56
C ALA A 477 18.26 16.40 -17.02
N ASP A 478 19.00 15.32 -17.25
CA ASP A 478 18.67 14.02 -16.69
C ASP A 478 18.84 14.02 -15.17
N GLY A 479 17.85 13.51 -14.44
CA GLY A 479 17.86 13.51 -12.97
C GLY A 479 16.49 13.41 -12.33
N GLU A 480 16.50 13.54 -11.00
CA GLU A 480 15.29 13.56 -10.15
C GLU A 480 15.13 14.95 -9.53
N TYR A 481 13.90 15.42 -9.40
CA TYR A 481 13.58 16.79 -9.04
C TYR A 481 12.38 16.85 -8.09
N THR A 482 12.34 17.92 -7.29
CA THR A 482 11.08 18.48 -6.80
C THR A 482 10.57 19.51 -7.79
N ILE A 483 9.26 19.80 -7.74
CA ILE A 483 8.66 20.85 -8.57
C ILE A 483 7.88 21.86 -7.73
N LYS A 484 7.93 23.10 -8.17
CA LYS A 484 7.04 24.19 -7.73
C LYS A 484 6.38 24.78 -8.97
N ILE A 485 5.05 24.92 -8.97
CA ILE A 485 4.30 25.51 -10.08
C ILE A 485 3.63 26.77 -9.59
N ASP A 486 3.94 27.90 -10.21
CA ASP A 486 3.40 29.22 -9.92
C ASP A 486 2.55 29.73 -11.09
N ALA A 487 1.33 30.13 -10.81
CA ALA A 487 0.37 30.66 -11.80
C ALA A 487 0.18 32.20 -11.69
N ALA A 488 1.06 32.92 -11.01
CA ALA A 488 1.05 34.38 -10.89
C ALA A 488 -0.35 34.95 -10.54
N GLY A 489 -1.02 34.40 -9.52
CA GLY A 489 -2.35 34.82 -9.07
C GLY A 489 -3.51 34.06 -9.73
N GLY A 490 -3.24 33.12 -10.64
CA GLY A 490 -4.23 32.19 -11.17
C GLY A 490 -4.63 31.12 -10.13
N ASN A 491 -5.58 30.28 -10.48
CA ASN A 491 -6.00 29.11 -9.70
C ASN A 491 -5.77 27.87 -10.55
N ILE A 492 -4.84 27.02 -10.15
CA ILE A 492 -4.42 25.83 -10.89
C ILE A 492 -4.45 24.57 -10.04
N ALA A 493 -4.61 23.43 -10.72
CA ALA A 493 -4.35 22.11 -10.18
C ALA A 493 -3.34 21.39 -11.07
N ALA A 494 -2.61 20.40 -10.55
CA ALA A 494 -1.70 19.61 -11.36
C ALA A 494 -1.64 18.16 -10.93
N GLN A 495 -1.44 17.29 -11.92
CA GLN A 495 -1.17 15.87 -11.80
C GLN A 495 0.22 15.58 -12.37
N VAL A 496 0.94 14.66 -11.76
CA VAL A 496 2.23 14.18 -12.22
C VAL A 496 2.14 12.69 -12.56
N ASN A 497 2.30 12.37 -13.82
CA ASN A 497 2.38 10.98 -14.28
C ASN A 497 3.85 10.59 -14.42
N ILE A 498 4.22 9.42 -13.91
CA ILE A 498 5.59 8.92 -13.89
C ILE A 498 5.63 7.59 -14.61
N GLU A 499 6.53 7.46 -15.58
CA GLU A 499 6.58 6.31 -16.46
C GLU A 499 8.02 5.81 -16.65
N THR A 500 8.13 4.49 -16.88
CA THR A 500 9.28 3.84 -17.51
C THR A 500 8.81 3.11 -18.77
N ALA A 501 9.61 2.21 -19.33
CA ALA A 501 9.20 1.36 -20.43
C ALA A 501 8.15 0.31 -20.04
N SER A 502 8.03 -0.01 -18.74
CA SER A 502 7.18 -1.12 -18.25
C SER A 502 6.40 -0.80 -16.97
N THR A 503 6.47 0.43 -16.47
CA THR A 503 5.75 0.83 -15.26
C THR A 503 5.13 2.21 -15.41
N ALA A 504 3.98 2.42 -14.76
CA ALA A 504 3.34 3.72 -14.61
C ALA A 504 2.93 3.96 -13.17
N MET A 505 3.00 5.22 -12.73
CA MET A 505 2.53 5.71 -11.42
C MET A 505 2.04 7.14 -11.60
N GLY A 506 1.26 7.62 -10.65
CA GLY A 506 0.83 9.01 -10.66
C GLY A 506 0.55 9.54 -9.27
N TYR A 507 0.54 10.85 -9.13
CA TYR A 507 0.10 11.53 -7.92
C TYR A 507 -0.43 12.93 -8.25
N SER A 508 -1.26 13.48 -7.37
CA SER A 508 -1.74 14.84 -7.45
C SER A 508 -0.80 15.79 -6.70
N ALA A 509 -0.34 16.85 -7.37
CA ALA A 509 0.52 17.84 -6.74
C ALA A 509 -0.30 18.68 -5.74
N THR A 510 0.28 18.96 -4.56
CA THR A 510 -0.46 19.58 -3.46
C THR A 510 -0.43 21.09 -3.47
N ALA A 511 -1.58 21.69 -3.19
CA ALA A 511 -1.74 23.11 -2.89
C ALA A 511 -1.49 23.44 -1.40
N THR A 512 -1.49 22.41 -0.52
CA THR A 512 -1.48 22.55 0.94
C THR A 512 -0.35 21.77 1.58
N PRO A 513 0.92 22.22 1.46
CA PRO A 513 2.00 21.65 2.25
C PRO A 513 1.70 21.73 3.75
N ALA A 514 2.12 20.75 4.52
CA ALA A 514 1.84 20.68 5.95
C ALA A 514 3.11 20.47 6.77
N THR A 515 3.01 20.66 8.08
CA THR A 515 4.13 20.41 9.00
C THR A 515 4.26 18.93 9.34
N LYS A 516 3.20 18.14 9.18
CA LYS A 516 3.19 16.72 9.52
C LYS A 516 2.36 15.90 8.55
N PHE A 517 2.87 14.71 8.19
CA PHE A 517 2.20 13.72 7.34
C PHE A 517 2.19 12.34 7.99
N PHE A 518 1.12 11.59 7.71
CA PHE A 518 0.98 10.18 8.02
C PHE A 518 1.08 9.36 6.74
N LEU A 519 1.83 8.26 6.79
CA LEU A 519 2.06 7.35 5.67
C LEU A 519 1.70 5.94 6.14
N PRO A 520 0.51 5.43 5.78
CA PRO A 520 -0.04 4.19 6.36
C PRO A 520 0.69 2.91 5.95
N ASN A 521 1.29 2.90 4.77
CA ASN A 521 1.87 1.70 4.16
C ASN A 521 3.30 1.92 3.68
N LEU A 522 4.27 1.47 4.46
CA LEU A 522 5.66 1.43 4.04
C LEU A 522 6.23 0.03 4.24
N THR A 523 6.99 -0.44 3.26
CA THR A 523 7.53 -1.79 3.26
C THR A 523 9.04 -1.77 3.01
N LYS A 524 9.73 -2.75 3.57
CA LYS A 524 11.13 -3.04 3.25
C LYS A 524 11.21 -4.48 2.75
N SER A 525 11.17 -4.66 1.42
CA SER A 525 11.14 -5.96 0.74
C SER A 525 10.08 -6.91 1.27
N LEU A 526 8.84 -6.44 1.38
CA LEU A 526 7.74 -7.28 1.83
C LEU A 526 7.43 -8.34 0.74
N CYS A 527 7.89 -9.56 0.94
CA CYS A 527 7.72 -10.64 -0.03
C CYS A 527 7.20 -11.93 0.57
N PHE A 528 7.20 -12.05 1.90
CA PHE A 528 6.91 -13.33 2.59
C PHE A 528 7.81 -14.46 2.07
N CYS A 529 9.07 -14.15 1.79
CA CYS A 529 10.05 -15.03 1.18
C CYS A 529 11.25 -15.28 2.10
N PRO A 530 11.98 -16.42 1.95
CA PRO A 530 13.06 -16.81 2.88
C PRO A 530 14.24 -15.83 2.90
N THR A 531 14.52 -15.18 1.77
CA THR A 531 15.68 -14.29 1.61
C THR A 531 15.25 -12.97 0.97
N PRO A 532 14.69 -12.03 1.76
CA PRO A 532 14.30 -10.72 1.23
C PRO A 532 15.55 -9.93 0.82
N THR A 533 15.51 -9.35 -0.38
CA THR A 533 16.55 -8.47 -0.93
C THR A 533 15.92 -7.18 -1.41
N GLN A 534 16.73 -6.18 -1.77
CA GLN A 534 16.22 -4.91 -2.30
C GLN A 534 15.39 -5.08 -3.58
N THR A 535 15.60 -6.16 -4.31
CA THR A 535 14.91 -6.46 -5.57
C THR A 535 13.82 -7.53 -5.43
N THR A 536 13.59 -8.07 -4.23
CA THR A 536 12.51 -9.03 -3.97
C THR A 536 11.45 -8.40 -3.09
N GLY A 537 10.19 -8.58 -3.45
CA GLY A 537 9.07 -8.02 -2.72
C GLY A 537 8.89 -6.50 -2.90
N TRP A 538 7.96 -5.96 -2.13
CA TRP A 538 7.58 -4.54 -2.20
C TRP A 538 8.50 -3.66 -1.36
N SER A 539 8.99 -2.59 -1.96
CA SER A 539 9.81 -1.56 -1.31
C SER A 539 9.20 -0.18 -1.53
N THR A 540 9.21 0.65 -0.49
CA THR A 540 8.47 1.91 -0.48
C THR A 540 9.34 3.08 -0.04
N PRO A 541 10.17 3.68 -0.92
CA PRO A 541 10.85 4.92 -0.61
C PRO A 541 9.85 6.08 -0.45
N ILE A 542 10.18 6.97 0.51
CA ILE A 542 9.51 8.24 0.73
C ILE A 542 10.21 9.31 -0.11
N LEU A 543 9.44 10.14 -0.79
CA LEU A 543 9.92 11.30 -1.53
C LEU A 543 9.41 12.56 -0.82
N LEU A 544 10.35 13.37 -0.35
CA LEU A 544 10.08 14.57 0.44
C LEU A 544 10.47 15.83 -0.33
N GLN A 545 9.66 16.88 -0.19
CA GLN A 545 10.03 18.24 -0.55
C GLN A 545 9.84 19.16 0.65
N SER A 546 10.85 19.97 0.95
CA SER A 546 10.76 21.04 1.92
C SER A 546 10.32 22.33 1.23
N VAL A 547 9.21 22.90 1.66
CA VAL A 547 8.75 24.21 1.15
C VAL A 547 9.46 25.35 1.86
N THR A 548 9.67 25.21 3.17
CA THR A 548 10.48 26.09 3.99
C THR A 548 11.66 25.32 4.56
N ALA A 549 12.84 25.92 4.70
CA ALA A 549 14.00 25.23 5.27
C ALA A 549 13.68 24.66 6.64
N THR A 550 13.91 23.35 6.83
CA THR A 550 13.55 22.66 8.08
C THR A 550 14.34 21.38 8.28
N THR A 551 14.36 20.89 9.54
CA THR A 551 14.78 19.54 9.88
C THR A 551 13.53 18.66 9.99
N VAL A 552 13.47 17.63 9.16
CA VAL A 552 12.35 16.68 9.10
C VAL A 552 12.71 15.47 9.96
N THR A 553 11.82 15.07 10.85
CA THR A 553 11.90 13.84 11.63
C THR A 553 10.96 12.80 11.01
N ILE A 554 11.50 11.63 10.69
CA ILE A 554 10.77 10.50 10.08
C ILE A 554 10.75 9.38 11.11
N SER A 555 9.58 9.06 11.64
CA SER A 555 9.39 8.05 12.68
C SER A 555 8.67 6.83 12.10
N TRP A 556 9.32 5.67 12.18
CA TRP A 556 8.83 4.39 11.67
C TRP A 556 8.23 3.58 12.80
N TYR A 557 6.99 3.15 12.66
CA TYR A 557 6.26 2.35 13.65
C TYR A 557 5.97 0.97 13.11
N ASN A 558 6.10 -0.05 13.94
CA ASN A 558 5.71 -1.41 13.57
C ASN A 558 4.22 -1.46 13.24
N PHE A 559 3.89 -2.00 12.08
CA PHE A 559 2.56 -1.96 11.48
C PHE A 559 1.46 -2.47 12.42
N LEU A 560 1.65 -3.62 13.04
CA LEU A 560 0.65 -4.27 13.89
C LEU A 560 0.69 -3.83 15.36
N GLY A 561 1.83 -3.39 15.84
CA GLY A 561 2.02 -3.10 17.27
C GLY A 561 2.10 -1.63 17.62
N GLY A 562 2.20 -0.75 16.62
CA GLY A 562 2.32 0.70 16.83
C GLY A 562 3.57 1.14 17.59
N SER A 563 4.47 0.21 17.97
CA SER A 563 5.71 0.57 18.66
C SER A 563 6.70 1.23 17.72
N LEU A 564 7.38 2.27 18.21
CA LEU A 564 8.43 2.95 17.45
C LEU A 564 9.57 1.98 17.13
N ALA A 565 9.82 1.75 15.84
CA ALA A 565 10.90 0.88 15.37
C ALA A 565 12.19 1.66 15.13
N PHE A 566 12.09 2.86 14.53
CA PHE A 566 13.25 3.66 14.14
C PHE A 566 12.86 5.13 13.93
N THR A 567 13.80 6.04 14.14
CA THR A 567 13.65 7.46 13.80
C THR A 567 14.86 7.92 13.00
N HIS A 568 14.60 8.66 11.91
CA HIS A 568 15.61 9.29 11.07
C HIS A 568 15.34 10.79 10.97
N THR A 569 16.40 11.60 10.95
CA THR A 569 16.30 13.04 10.77
C THR A 569 17.10 13.50 9.56
N VAL A 570 16.54 14.45 8.81
CA VAL A 570 17.20 15.05 7.64
C VAL A 570 16.93 16.55 7.62
N THR A 571 17.95 17.36 7.35
CA THR A 571 17.82 18.81 7.18
C THR A 571 17.72 19.13 5.69
N LEU A 572 16.66 19.83 5.30
CA LEU A 572 16.39 20.24 3.93
C LEU A 572 16.35 21.77 3.82
N ALA A 573 17.00 22.30 2.79
CA ALA A 573 16.83 23.71 2.42
C ALA A 573 15.46 23.94 1.76
N ALA A 574 14.98 25.17 1.74
CA ALA A 574 13.71 25.52 1.10
C ALA A 574 13.71 25.15 -0.40
N GLY A 575 12.62 24.54 -0.87
CA GLY A 575 12.46 24.08 -2.25
C GLY A 575 13.18 22.78 -2.60
N THR A 576 14.10 22.30 -1.75
CA THR A 576 14.83 21.06 -2.00
C THR A 576 14.07 19.83 -1.53
N GLY A 577 14.47 18.66 -2.03
CA GLY A 577 13.87 17.39 -1.62
C GLY A 577 14.88 16.26 -1.52
N MET A 578 14.40 15.14 -1.00
CA MET A 578 15.20 13.94 -0.80
C MET A 578 14.37 12.69 -1.02
N ARG A 579 15.03 11.64 -1.48
CA ARG A 579 14.54 10.27 -1.47
C ARG A 579 15.03 9.57 -0.20
N VAL A 580 14.12 9.03 0.59
CA VAL A 580 14.41 8.26 1.81
C VAL A 580 14.05 6.81 1.55
N ASP A 581 15.06 5.99 1.29
CA ASP A 581 14.90 4.58 0.96
C ASP A 581 15.00 3.72 2.23
N PRO A 582 13.99 2.89 2.57
CA PRO A 582 14.04 1.97 3.71
C PRO A 582 15.26 1.05 3.72
N TRP A 583 15.80 0.71 2.56
CA TRP A 583 17.01 -0.12 2.44
C TRP A 583 18.26 0.53 2.98
N SER A 584 18.32 1.84 3.04
CA SER A 584 19.44 2.58 3.62
C SER A 584 19.57 2.39 5.14
N PHE A 585 18.56 1.81 5.81
CA PHE A 585 18.50 1.70 7.25
C PHE A 585 18.57 0.24 7.72
N THR A 586 19.69 -0.15 8.34
CA THR A 586 19.85 -1.49 8.95
C THR A 586 18.95 -1.73 10.16
N GLN A 587 18.48 -0.66 10.79
CA GLN A 587 17.55 -0.68 11.92
C GLN A 587 16.14 -1.15 11.53
N LEU A 588 15.75 -0.99 10.28
CA LEU A 588 14.50 -1.52 9.75
C LEU A 588 14.73 -2.97 9.29
N ALA A 589 13.91 -3.88 9.78
CA ALA A 589 13.96 -5.28 9.35
C ALA A 589 13.39 -5.43 7.92
N ALA A 590 13.99 -6.30 7.11
CA ALA A 590 13.42 -6.70 5.83
C ALA A 590 12.21 -7.64 6.01
N ASP A 591 11.39 -7.81 4.97
CA ASP A 591 10.12 -8.54 4.99
C ASP A 591 9.16 -7.99 6.06
N LYS A 592 9.13 -6.66 6.21
CA LYS A 592 8.30 -5.97 7.19
C LYS A 592 7.54 -4.81 6.56
N GLN A 593 6.42 -4.53 7.17
CA GLN A 593 5.54 -3.40 6.90
C GLN A 593 5.54 -2.44 8.09
N TYR A 594 5.47 -1.16 7.79
CA TYR A 594 5.52 -0.07 8.77
C TYR A 594 4.44 0.96 8.46
N SER A 595 4.02 1.69 9.47
CA SER A 595 3.42 3.01 9.32
C SER A 595 4.47 4.08 9.65
N VAL A 596 4.38 5.24 9.00
CA VAL A 596 5.39 6.30 9.20
C VAL A 596 4.72 7.64 9.48
N VAL A 597 5.37 8.41 10.32
CA VAL A 597 5.06 9.82 10.56
C VAL A 597 6.24 10.66 10.09
N VAL A 598 5.97 11.61 9.20
CA VAL A 598 6.90 12.64 8.74
C VAL A 598 6.56 13.94 9.46
N ASP A 599 7.48 14.49 10.24
CA ASP A 599 7.28 15.71 11.04
C ASP A 599 8.35 16.76 10.67
N GLY A 600 7.93 17.84 10.03
CA GLY A 600 8.76 18.98 9.65
C GLY A 600 8.92 20.02 10.79
N GLY A 601 8.43 19.74 12.00
CA GLY A 601 8.48 20.68 13.11
C GLY A 601 7.70 21.98 12.81
N THR A 602 8.42 23.08 12.68
CA THR A 602 7.81 24.39 12.31
C THR A 602 7.80 24.65 10.80
N GLY A 603 8.52 23.82 10.02
CA GLY A 603 8.59 23.96 8.56
C GLY A 603 7.53 23.13 7.84
N THR A 604 7.13 23.61 6.67
CA THR A 604 6.17 22.92 5.81
C THR A 604 6.87 22.04 4.78
N VAL A 605 6.36 20.85 4.59
CA VAL A 605 6.87 19.84 3.67
C VAL A 605 5.74 19.27 2.81
N THR A 606 6.08 18.54 1.78
CA THR A 606 5.21 17.58 1.09
C THR A 606 5.83 16.20 1.13
N ALA A 607 5.02 15.15 1.18
CA ALA A 607 5.49 13.76 1.22
C ALA A 607 4.62 12.91 0.29
N ILE A 608 5.27 12.06 -0.50
CA ILE A 608 4.62 11.01 -1.30
C ILE A 608 5.40 9.71 -1.09
N VAL A 609 4.73 8.60 -1.29
CA VAL A 609 5.31 7.26 -1.20
C VAL A 609 5.30 6.63 -2.58
N SER A 610 6.44 6.12 -3.02
CA SER A 610 6.54 5.30 -4.23
C SER A 610 6.67 3.85 -3.81
N GLU A 611 5.76 3.00 -4.23
CA GLU A 611 5.78 1.57 -3.97
C GLU A 611 6.19 0.82 -5.24
N PHE A 612 7.10 -0.13 -5.14
CA PHE A 612 7.49 -0.94 -6.29
C PHE A 612 7.94 -2.35 -5.89
N ALA A 613 7.71 -3.29 -6.79
CA ALA A 613 8.26 -4.64 -6.77
C ALA A 613 8.72 -5.04 -8.17
N THR A 614 9.49 -6.11 -8.29
CA THR A 614 9.96 -6.60 -9.59
C THR A 614 8.87 -7.38 -10.33
N GLY A 615 8.87 -7.28 -11.67
CA GLY A 615 7.99 -8.02 -12.58
C GLY A 615 6.71 -7.26 -12.97
N GLY A 616 6.46 -7.11 -14.26
CA GLY A 616 5.31 -6.35 -14.78
C GLY A 616 5.30 -4.88 -14.36
N ASP A 617 4.13 -4.28 -14.30
CA ASP A 617 3.89 -2.95 -13.74
C ASP A 617 3.53 -3.03 -12.25
N ASN A 618 4.45 -3.52 -11.44
CA ASN A 618 4.34 -3.48 -9.99
C ASN A 618 4.91 -2.16 -9.45
N ALA A 619 4.32 -1.05 -9.86
CA ALA A 619 4.71 0.29 -9.43
C ALA A 619 3.47 1.13 -9.16
N MET A 620 3.41 1.77 -8.00
CA MET A 620 2.30 2.63 -7.60
C MET A 620 2.78 3.76 -6.71
N MET A 621 1.96 4.76 -6.51
CA MET A 621 2.30 5.93 -5.71
C MET A 621 1.06 6.48 -5.01
N TYR A 622 1.25 6.98 -3.78
CA TYR A 622 0.21 7.68 -3.05
C TYR A 622 0.75 8.91 -2.33
N GLU A 623 -0.11 9.86 -2.03
CA GLU A 623 0.20 11.08 -1.31
C GLU A 623 0.20 10.84 0.21
N GLY A 624 1.04 11.57 0.93
CA GLY A 624 1.00 11.55 2.40
C GLY A 624 -0.21 12.31 2.93
N PHE A 625 -0.80 11.80 3.99
CA PHE A 625 -1.95 12.41 4.64
C PHE A 625 -1.51 13.51 5.59
N ALA A 626 -1.82 14.76 5.26
CA ALA A 626 -1.52 15.91 6.11
C ALA A 626 -2.26 15.78 7.46
N ALA A 627 -1.54 16.02 8.55
CA ALA A 627 -2.19 16.15 9.85
C ALA A 627 -3.08 17.40 9.84
N VAL A 628 -4.37 17.20 10.05
CA VAL A 628 -5.30 18.33 10.29
C VAL A 628 -5.10 18.78 11.73
N PRO A 629 -4.81 20.07 11.98
CA PRO A 629 -4.59 20.61 13.33
C PRO A 629 -5.73 20.34 14.29
#